data_b00575406cc2d06ebba9b2e34e7acd40
#
_entry.id   b00575406cc2d06ebba9b2e34e7acd40
#
_cell.length_a   1.000
_cell.length_b   1.000
_cell.length_c   1.000
_cell.angle_alpha   90.00
_cell.angle_beta   90.00
_cell.angle_gamma   90.00
#
_symmetry.space_group_name_H-M   'P 1'
#
loop_
_entity.id
_entity.type
_entity.pdbx_description
1 polymer ?
#
loop_
_entity_poly.entity_id
_entity_poly.type
_entity_poly.pdbx_seq_one_letter_code
_entity_poly.pdbx_strand_id
1 'polypeptide(L)'
;MNVWKVVAIGVAAIVAILVATQPVYVLGLTIFDYGDVPSQSYSTMQTKDVSRFPADDPVRQSELTASAARPPQSGLNYSTVVRVPENDWQAALAASSLRESEDAVLLFGNASRPNSSNTTTPANVSTVNISGGNPAEAAASIATRQSGSDQTSPNNVIIVGAEEPQWALPAAAWSAYSGDPILYANEDGVPDATQQAIEDLNASHAYVLAPPDLVSDSALSELNVESTRVSGDTPQAHAVEIAEFRDESRDFGWGIHERDKVGYYNFMLVNPSQPRDAVATTNLQWGKAGPILLVHEDGSLPAVTEDYAWQSQPAWFSSPAEGPFNHLFAMGPTDDVSWVSQGRLDYAVEITQYRHQGAGLSPLESLAAIWVAFSLLGASFVFAHTRQRLPEMNDWTTMAWSLFTLVLGPFGLALYWLSYRGRQIVSTEQGPRVLRPYWLRAATATAIGIGFAGSTMIATGFLLNYFGIPMFVLNGPLFWLGNAMTVLIAIVYVVAFLVSWLVFHIPMLKDTQALDTSAAAKKGAKIVAVSMTSVSVGMMGGMWVLMMLNLPMMPGDDNILWFGVMTFATLVGFVIAWPVNGLLVRKNLKPGGAL
;
A
#
# COMPACT_ATOMS: atom_id res chain seq x y z
N MET A 1 -31.97 -9.82 -25.68
CA MET A 1 -31.69 -8.73 -24.71
C MET A 1 -30.61 -7.85 -25.35
N ASN A 2 -30.80 -6.53 -25.39
CA ASN A 2 -29.84 -5.63 -26.04
C ASN A 2 -28.49 -5.71 -25.29
N VAL A 3 -27.37 -5.87 -26.03
CA VAL A 3 -26.00 -5.99 -25.47
C VAL A 3 -25.70 -4.88 -24.48
N TRP A 4 -26.10 -3.66 -24.77
CA TRP A 4 -25.90 -2.51 -23.87
C TRP A 4 -26.65 -2.62 -22.54
N LYS A 5 -27.81 -3.29 -22.51
CA LYS A 5 -28.50 -3.59 -21.24
C LYS A 5 -27.74 -4.64 -20.43
N VAL A 6 -27.11 -5.62 -21.08
CA VAL A 6 -26.31 -6.63 -20.42
C VAL A 6 -25.02 -6.04 -19.88
N VAL A 7 -24.34 -5.18 -20.68
CA VAL A 7 -23.17 -4.44 -20.23
C VAL A 7 -23.51 -3.55 -19.02
N ALA A 8 -24.61 -2.80 -19.10
CA ALA A 8 -25.05 -1.95 -17.99
C ALA A 8 -25.38 -2.78 -16.72
N ILE A 9 -26.03 -3.95 -16.88
CA ILE A 9 -26.30 -4.87 -15.77
C ILE A 9 -24.97 -5.44 -15.22
N GLY A 10 -24.03 -5.79 -16.10
CA GLY A 10 -22.70 -6.28 -15.68
C GLY A 10 -21.91 -5.24 -14.90
N VAL A 11 -21.86 -4.01 -15.41
CA VAL A 11 -21.23 -2.88 -14.71
C VAL A 11 -21.95 -2.59 -13.38
N ALA A 12 -23.28 -2.56 -13.38
CA ALA A 12 -24.05 -2.36 -12.16
C ALA A 12 -23.82 -3.50 -11.15
N ALA A 13 -23.68 -4.76 -11.61
CA ALA A 13 -23.37 -5.90 -10.75
C ALA A 13 -21.94 -5.79 -10.18
N ILE A 14 -20.96 -5.38 -10.98
CA ILE A 14 -19.58 -5.13 -10.50
C ILE A 14 -19.58 -4.02 -9.46
N VAL A 15 -20.22 -2.89 -9.76
CA VAL A 15 -20.36 -1.77 -8.80
C VAL A 15 -21.10 -2.22 -7.54
N ALA A 16 -22.17 -3.00 -7.66
CA ALA A 16 -22.91 -3.53 -6.52
C ALA A 16 -22.08 -4.52 -5.69
N ILE A 17 -21.26 -5.35 -6.33
CA ILE A 17 -20.30 -6.23 -5.66
C ILE A 17 -19.25 -5.39 -4.93
N LEU A 18 -18.67 -4.39 -5.58
CA LEU A 18 -17.68 -3.50 -4.96
C LEU A 18 -18.27 -2.70 -3.79
N VAL A 19 -19.50 -2.17 -3.93
CA VAL A 19 -20.21 -1.48 -2.84
C VAL A 19 -20.62 -2.46 -1.73
N ALA A 20 -20.99 -3.70 -2.06
CA ALA A 20 -21.35 -4.71 -1.08
C ALA A 20 -20.13 -5.34 -0.39
N THR A 21 -18.95 -5.32 -1.00
CA THR A 21 -17.71 -5.79 -0.37
C THR A 21 -17.26 -4.85 0.75
N GLN A 22 -17.56 -3.57 0.70
CA GLN A 22 -17.27 -2.64 1.79
C GLN A 22 -17.94 -3.04 3.12
N PRO A 23 -19.28 -3.29 3.19
CA PRO A 23 -19.90 -3.82 4.39
C PRO A 23 -19.47 -5.23 4.76
N VAL A 24 -19.22 -6.10 3.78
CA VAL A 24 -18.70 -7.47 4.02
C VAL A 24 -17.28 -7.42 4.57
N TYR A 25 -16.51 -6.50 4.11
CA TYR A 25 -15.18 -6.21 4.58
C TYR A 25 -15.19 -5.70 6.02
N VAL A 26 -15.97 -4.66 6.32
CA VAL A 26 -16.19 -4.16 7.68
C VAL A 26 -16.78 -5.26 8.58
N LEU A 27 -17.76 -6.02 8.07
CA LEU A 27 -18.36 -7.14 8.79
C LEU A 27 -17.35 -8.28 8.99
N GLY A 28 -16.50 -8.56 7.99
CA GLY A 28 -15.43 -9.54 8.09
C GLY A 28 -14.43 -9.16 9.19
N LEU A 29 -14.01 -7.92 9.23
CA LEU A 29 -13.13 -7.38 10.27
C LEU A 29 -13.79 -7.40 11.66
N THR A 30 -15.12 -7.24 11.73
CA THR A 30 -15.88 -7.25 12.99
C THR A 30 -16.20 -8.68 13.46
N ILE A 31 -16.43 -9.61 12.52
CA ILE A 31 -16.78 -11.02 12.84
C ILE A 31 -15.53 -11.86 13.10
N PHE A 32 -14.46 -11.56 12.40
CA PHE A 32 -13.15 -12.18 12.60
C PHE A 32 -12.32 -11.33 13.57
N ASP A 33 -12.97 -10.85 14.62
CA ASP A 33 -12.23 -10.48 15.82
C ASP A 33 -11.33 -11.67 16.13
N TYR A 34 -10.03 -11.45 15.92
CA TYR A 34 -9.01 -12.46 16.12
C TYR A 34 -9.02 -12.82 17.59
N GLY A 35 -9.93 -13.67 17.95
CA GLY A 35 -10.28 -14.22 19.22
C GLY A 35 -9.44 -13.76 20.36
N ASP A 36 -9.81 -13.87 21.56
CA ASP A 36 -9.06 -13.43 22.73
C ASP A 36 -7.53 -13.48 22.51
N VAL A 37 -7.05 -12.55 21.65
CA VAL A 37 -5.67 -12.16 21.78
C VAL A 37 -5.55 -11.79 23.23
N PRO A 38 -4.65 -12.40 23.99
CA PRO A 38 -4.62 -12.27 25.43
C PRO A 38 -4.88 -10.81 25.81
N SER A 39 -5.57 -10.55 26.91
CA SER A 39 -5.96 -9.22 27.40
C SER A 39 -4.85 -8.16 27.42
N GLN A 40 -3.70 -8.47 26.90
CA GLN A 40 -2.48 -7.71 26.70
C GLN A 40 -2.16 -7.44 25.21
N SER A 41 -3.01 -7.86 24.30
CA SER A 41 -2.83 -7.53 22.91
C SER A 41 -3.14 -6.07 22.67
N TYR A 42 -2.24 -5.47 21.97
CA TYR A 42 -2.24 -4.05 21.65
C TYR A 42 -3.08 -3.71 20.41
N SER A 43 -3.56 -4.70 19.69
CA SER A 43 -4.37 -4.45 18.50
C SER A 43 -5.33 -5.61 18.21
N THR A 44 -6.61 -5.28 18.10
CA THR A 44 -7.65 -6.16 17.55
C THR A 44 -7.81 -6.01 16.05
N MET A 45 -7.12 -5.03 15.44
CA MET A 45 -7.25 -4.64 14.04
C MET A 45 -5.93 -4.80 13.29
N GLN A 46 -5.31 -5.93 13.49
CA GLN A 46 -4.03 -6.27 12.89
C GLN A 46 -4.22 -6.79 11.47
N THR A 47 -3.36 -6.35 10.58
CA THR A 47 -3.15 -6.97 9.28
C THR A 47 -1.82 -7.70 9.28
N LYS A 48 -1.35 -8.21 8.14
CA LYS A 48 -0.13 -9.02 8.11
C LYS A 48 1.10 -8.22 8.54
N ASP A 49 1.28 -7.04 7.94
CA ASP A 49 2.46 -6.20 8.13
C ASP A 49 2.14 -4.85 8.80
N VAL A 50 0.90 -4.63 9.20
CA VAL A 50 0.47 -3.45 9.97
C VAL A 50 -0.28 -3.85 11.23
N SER A 51 0.20 -3.40 12.37
CA SER A 51 -0.51 -3.50 13.65
C SER A 51 -1.12 -2.15 14.01
N ARG A 52 -2.39 -2.15 14.45
CA ARG A 52 -3.08 -0.91 14.85
C ARG A 52 -3.22 -0.81 16.37
N PHE A 53 -3.00 0.38 16.88
CA PHE A 53 -3.34 0.79 18.25
C PHE A 53 -4.58 1.70 18.20
N PRO A 54 -5.79 1.16 18.39
CA PRO A 54 -7.03 1.85 18.00
C PRO A 54 -7.66 2.72 19.10
N ALA A 55 -6.90 3.21 20.06
CA ALA A 55 -7.47 4.02 21.15
C ALA A 55 -7.63 5.50 20.72
N ASP A 56 -8.79 6.09 20.99
CA ASP A 56 -9.05 7.53 20.85
C ASP A 56 -8.46 8.34 22.01
N ASP A 57 -8.32 7.69 23.17
CA ASP A 57 -7.88 8.30 24.40
C ASP A 57 -6.35 8.14 24.56
N PRO A 58 -5.60 9.24 24.76
CA PRO A 58 -4.14 9.20 24.88
C PRO A 58 -3.65 8.38 26.10
N VAL A 59 -4.43 8.34 27.18
CA VAL A 59 -4.13 7.51 28.35
C VAL A 59 -4.10 6.05 27.93
N ARG A 60 -5.19 5.60 27.28
CA ARG A 60 -5.29 4.23 26.80
C ARG A 60 -4.29 3.92 25.68
N GLN A 61 -4.02 4.85 24.80
CA GLN A 61 -3.05 4.70 23.72
C GLN A 61 -1.64 4.45 24.27
N SER A 62 -1.22 5.23 25.29
CA SER A 62 0.08 5.01 25.93
C SER A 62 0.17 3.68 26.69
N GLU A 63 -0.91 3.20 27.30
CA GLU A 63 -0.96 1.87 27.92
C GLU A 63 -0.77 0.74 26.90
N LEU A 64 -1.45 0.85 25.74
CA LEU A 64 -1.36 -0.14 24.68
C LEU A 64 0.05 -0.23 24.10
N THR A 65 0.65 0.92 23.77
CA THR A 65 2.00 0.96 23.19
C THR A 65 3.07 0.50 24.19
N ALA A 66 2.98 0.91 25.43
CA ALA A 66 3.89 0.46 26.49
C ALA A 66 3.79 -1.06 26.72
N SER A 67 2.58 -1.61 26.69
CA SER A 67 2.36 -3.06 26.84
C SER A 67 2.86 -3.85 25.63
N ALA A 68 2.72 -3.29 24.41
CA ALA A 68 3.20 -3.91 23.18
C ALA A 68 4.73 -3.94 23.10
N ALA A 69 5.37 -2.87 23.54
CA ALA A 69 6.83 -2.78 23.56
C ALA A 69 7.46 -3.77 24.53
N ARG A 70 6.76 -4.06 25.62
CA ARG A 70 7.26 -4.91 26.70
C ARG A 70 6.23 -5.96 27.11
N PRO A 71 6.00 -6.95 26.22
CA PRO A 71 5.04 -8.01 26.54
C PRO A 71 5.50 -8.77 27.79
N PRO A 72 4.60 -9.15 28.67
CA PRO A 72 4.90 -9.78 29.95
C PRO A 72 5.80 -11.02 29.89
N GLN A 73 5.72 -11.75 28.77
CA GLN A 73 6.53 -12.95 28.54
C GLN A 73 7.98 -12.63 28.15
N SER A 74 8.28 -11.39 27.77
CA SER A 74 9.62 -11.00 27.30
C SER A 74 10.66 -10.91 28.40
N GLY A 75 10.23 -10.80 29.68
CA GLY A 75 11.11 -10.53 30.79
C GLY A 75 11.75 -9.15 30.79
N LEU A 76 11.30 -8.27 29.88
CA LEU A 76 11.83 -6.93 29.72
C LEU A 76 11.24 -6.01 30.79
N ASN A 77 12.11 -5.39 31.58
CA ASN A 77 11.75 -4.46 32.62
C ASN A 77 12.03 -3.02 32.19
N TYR A 78 11.45 -2.08 32.89
CA TYR A 78 11.76 -0.66 32.80
C TYR A 78 12.08 -0.14 34.20
N SER A 79 12.97 0.84 34.29
CA SER A 79 13.40 1.42 35.55
C SER A 79 12.58 2.63 35.94
N THR A 80 11.98 3.31 34.99
CA THR A 80 11.28 4.59 35.17
C THR A 80 9.94 4.62 34.47
N VAL A 81 8.96 5.28 35.09
CA VAL A 81 7.71 5.71 34.48
C VAL A 81 7.74 7.22 34.33
N VAL A 82 7.73 7.72 33.13
CA VAL A 82 7.58 9.15 32.82
C VAL A 82 6.11 9.44 32.59
N ARG A 83 5.55 10.29 33.45
CA ARG A 83 4.17 10.76 33.31
C ARG A 83 4.15 12.10 32.62
N VAL A 84 3.49 12.14 31.46
CA VAL A 84 3.38 13.32 30.62
C VAL A 84 1.96 13.91 30.69
N PRO A 85 1.83 15.25 30.55
CA PRO A 85 0.52 15.89 30.58
C PRO A 85 -0.30 15.54 29.35
N GLU A 86 -1.62 15.35 29.53
CA GLU A 86 -2.55 15.03 28.44
C GLU A 86 -2.82 16.23 27.52
N ASN A 87 -2.75 17.46 28.04
CA ASN A 87 -3.15 18.67 27.35
C ASN A 87 -1.97 19.58 26.93
N ASP A 88 -0.75 19.11 27.07
CA ASP A 88 0.46 19.84 26.67
C ASP A 88 1.34 18.91 25.83
N TRP A 89 1.13 18.98 24.53
CA TRP A 89 1.85 18.12 23.59
C TRP A 89 3.33 18.48 23.51
N GLN A 90 3.69 19.74 23.73
CA GLN A 90 5.08 20.20 23.68
C GLN A 90 5.90 19.58 24.82
N ALA A 91 5.39 19.66 26.03
CA ALA A 91 6.05 19.04 27.18
C ALA A 91 6.11 17.50 27.06
N ALA A 92 5.05 16.89 26.52
CA ALA A 92 5.01 15.45 26.26
C ALA A 92 5.99 15.04 25.16
N LEU A 93 6.12 15.83 24.08
CA LEU A 93 7.07 15.56 23.00
C LEU A 93 8.52 15.68 23.48
N ALA A 94 8.85 16.74 24.22
CA ALA A 94 10.19 16.90 24.79
C ALA A 94 10.60 15.76 25.72
N ALA A 95 9.62 15.17 26.42
CA ALA A 95 9.88 14.01 27.30
C ALA A 95 10.24 12.72 26.55
N SER A 96 10.14 12.69 25.22
CA SER A 96 10.48 11.52 24.41
C SER A 96 11.91 11.02 24.65
N SER A 97 12.86 11.92 24.82
CA SER A 97 14.27 11.62 25.05
C SER A 97 14.52 10.85 26.36
N LEU A 98 13.64 11.02 27.35
CA LEU A 98 13.75 10.29 28.62
C LEU A 98 13.50 8.78 28.47
N ARG A 99 12.90 8.36 27.36
CA ARG A 99 12.66 6.94 27.10
C ARG A 99 13.97 6.16 27.04
N GLU A 100 14.97 6.63 26.33
CA GLU A 100 16.28 5.97 26.23
C GLU A 100 17.13 6.25 27.46
N SER A 101 17.29 7.52 27.82
CA SER A 101 18.19 7.96 28.88
C SER A 101 17.82 7.43 30.27
N GLU A 102 16.54 7.13 30.53
CA GLU A 102 16.08 6.61 31.83
C GLU A 102 15.50 5.19 31.75
N ASP A 103 15.67 4.47 30.64
CA ASP A 103 15.01 3.17 30.39
C ASP A 103 13.53 3.23 30.78
N ALA A 104 12.82 4.21 30.23
CA ALA A 104 11.50 4.59 30.70
C ALA A 104 10.37 4.08 29.79
N VAL A 105 9.17 4.04 30.37
CA VAL A 105 7.91 4.06 29.63
C VAL A 105 7.24 5.41 29.83
N LEU A 106 6.71 5.98 28.74
CA LEU A 106 5.96 7.24 28.76
C LEU A 106 4.47 6.93 28.83
N LEU A 107 3.81 7.49 29.85
CA LEU A 107 2.40 7.28 30.12
C LEU A 107 1.70 8.64 30.28
N PHE A 108 0.57 8.81 29.61
CA PHE A 108 -0.26 10.02 29.77
C PHE A 108 -1.03 9.99 31.09
N GLY A 109 -1.06 11.13 31.75
CA GLY A 109 -1.87 11.34 32.95
C GLY A 109 -1.78 10.24 33.98
N ASN A 110 -2.90 9.59 34.26
CA ASN A 110 -3.02 8.51 35.23
C ASN A 110 -3.02 7.09 34.61
N ALA A 111 -2.54 6.94 33.39
CA ALA A 111 -2.47 5.66 32.70
C ALA A 111 -1.90 4.54 33.59
N SER A 112 -2.42 3.35 33.45
CA SER A 112 -1.97 2.18 34.20
C SER A 112 -0.58 1.75 33.72
N ARG A 113 0.27 1.34 34.66
CA ARG A 113 1.57 0.77 34.31
C ARG A 113 1.40 -0.55 33.55
N PRO A 114 2.24 -0.84 32.55
CA PRO A 114 2.22 -2.15 31.92
C PRO A 114 2.38 -3.25 32.97
N ASN A 115 1.53 -4.28 32.93
CA ASN A 115 1.63 -5.42 33.82
C ASN A 115 2.92 -6.19 33.53
N SER A 116 3.85 -6.19 34.46
CA SER A 116 4.90 -7.20 34.49
C SER A 116 4.26 -8.54 34.88
N SER A 117 4.34 -9.55 33.98
CA SER A 117 3.79 -10.86 34.28
C SER A 117 4.46 -11.47 35.52
N ASN A 118 3.65 -11.94 36.45
CA ASN A 118 3.87 -12.99 37.47
C ASN A 118 5.17 -13.04 38.28
N THR A 119 6.11 -12.18 38.09
CA THR A 119 7.29 -12.09 38.95
C THR A 119 7.51 -10.63 39.30
N THR A 120 7.16 -10.31 40.54
CA THR A 120 7.62 -9.13 41.29
C THR A 120 7.88 -7.91 40.40
N THR A 121 6.92 -6.96 40.37
CA THR A 121 7.24 -5.58 40.00
C THR A 121 8.63 -5.27 40.52
N PRO A 122 9.57 -4.76 39.69
CA PRO A 122 10.86 -4.36 40.22
C PRO A 122 10.59 -3.46 41.40
N ALA A 123 11.12 -3.77 42.55
CA ALA A 123 10.78 -3.12 43.82
C ALA A 123 11.10 -1.61 43.86
N ASN A 124 11.72 -1.09 42.78
CA ASN A 124 12.24 0.27 42.67
C ASN A 124 11.99 0.94 41.32
N VAL A 125 10.77 0.87 40.76
CA VAL A 125 10.45 1.69 39.57
C VAL A 125 10.23 3.13 40.02
N SER A 126 11.06 4.05 39.54
CA SER A 126 10.92 5.48 39.77
C SER A 126 9.76 6.08 38.96
N THR A 127 9.23 7.22 39.40
CA THR A 127 8.23 7.98 38.65
C THR A 127 8.69 9.40 38.46
N VAL A 128 8.73 9.85 37.21
CA VAL A 128 9.02 11.21 36.86
C VAL A 128 7.72 11.85 36.35
N ASN A 129 7.33 12.98 36.92
CA ASN A 129 6.17 13.72 36.48
C ASN A 129 6.65 14.94 35.68
N ILE A 130 6.22 15.05 34.43
CA ILE A 130 6.51 16.18 33.58
C ILE A 130 5.38 17.21 33.76
N SER A 131 5.76 18.46 34.04
CA SER A 131 4.81 19.57 34.14
C SER A 131 4.73 20.29 32.82
N GLY A 132 3.53 20.69 32.42
CA GLY A 132 3.31 21.61 31.31
C GLY A 132 3.72 23.04 31.68
N GLY A 133 3.73 23.93 30.69
CA GLY A 133 4.06 25.33 30.88
C GLY A 133 4.63 26.01 29.62
N ASN A 134 5.60 26.89 29.78
CA ASN A 134 6.33 27.43 28.65
C ASN A 134 7.10 26.29 27.94
N PRO A 135 6.87 26.04 26.63
CA PRO A 135 7.47 24.92 25.92
C PRO A 135 9.00 24.87 26.00
N ALA A 136 9.67 26.03 25.83
CA ALA A 136 11.13 26.10 25.86
C ALA A 136 11.69 25.82 27.26
N GLU A 137 11.05 26.34 28.33
CA GLU A 137 11.47 26.08 29.70
C GLU A 137 11.24 24.61 30.11
N ALA A 138 10.09 24.04 29.71
CA ALA A 138 9.79 22.64 29.98
C ALA A 138 10.79 21.73 29.28
N ALA A 139 11.07 21.97 28.00
CA ALA A 139 12.04 21.20 27.21
C ALA A 139 13.47 21.32 27.77
N ALA A 140 13.91 22.53 28.12
CA ALA A 140 15.21 22.78 28.76
C ALA A 140 15.35 22.02 30.08
N SER A 141 14.31 22.05 30.92
CA SER A 141 14.29 21.31 32.20
C SER A 141 14.38 19.79 32.01
N ILE A 142 13.75 19.26 30.98
CA ILE A 142 13.82 17.83 30.61
C ILE A 142 15.21 17.48 30.11
N ALA A 143 15.77 18.30 29.22
CA ALA A 143 17.09 18.09 28.61
C ALA A 143 18.21 18.11 29.68
N THR A 144 18.19 19.08 30.59
CA THR A 144 19.18 19.19 31.68
C THR A 144 19.06 18.07 32.71
N ARG A 145 17.88 17.48 32.89
CA ARG A 145 17.70 16.28 33.71
C ARG A 145 18.52 15.11 33.19
N GLN A 146 18.63 14.93 31.88
CA GLN A 146 19.42 13.85 31.28
C GLN A 146 20.90 13.96 31.61
N SER A 147 21.47 15.16 31.64
CA SER A 147 22.88 15.39 31.95
C SER A 147 23.28 15.05 33.39
N GLY A 148 22.31 14.94 34.28
CA GLY A 148 22.51 14.54 35.66
C GLY A 148 22.49 13.02 35.90
N SER A 149 22.18 12.21 34.89
CA SER A 149 22.26 10.74 34.97
C SER A 149 23.69 10.26 34.63
N ASP A 150 24.11 9.11 35.13
CA ASP A 150 25.44 8.49 34.84
C ASP A 150 25.67 8.15 33.33
N GLN A 151 24.77 8.57 32.46
CA GLN A 151 24.84 8.42 31.00
C GLN A 151 25.70 9.54 30.40
N THR A 152 26.38 9.26 29.31
CA THR A 152 27.08 10.26 28.51
C THR A 152 26.10 11.34 28.04
N SER A 153 26.40 12.61 28.30
CA SER A 153 25.60 13.74 27.79
C SER A 153 25.40 13.62 26.29
N PRO A 154 24.19 13.87 25.77
CA PRO A 154 23.93 13.79 24.33
C PRO A 154 24.79 14.82 23.61
N ASN A 155 25.48 14.36 22.54
CA ASN A 155 26.32 15.24 21.72
C ASN A 155 25.49 16.14 20.79
N ASN A 156 24.26 15.75 20.52
CA ASN A 156 23.37 16.43 19.58
C ASN A 156 22.11 16.90 20.31
N VAL A 157 21.50 17.96 19.80
CA VAL A 157 20.17 18.43 20.19
C VAL A 157 19.27 18.54 18.97
N ILE A 158 17.97 18.38 19.15
CA ILE A 158 16.95 18.52 18.13
C ILE A 158 16.22 19.84 18.36
N ILE A 159 16.15 20.70 17.35
CA ILE A 159 15.38 21.94 17.39
C ILE A 159 14.12 21.77 16.54
N VAL A 160 12.96 22.05 17.12
CA VAL A 160 11.67 22.02 16.42
C VAL A 160 10.89 23.33 16.66
N GLY A 161 9.91 23.60 15.81
CA GLY A 161 8.97 24.71 16.02
C GLY A 161 7.99 24.42 17.16
N ALA A 162 7.67 25.43 17.95
CA ALA A 162 6.76 25.30 19.11
C ALA A 162 5.26 25.37 18.75
N GLU A 163 4.90 25.89 17.56
CA GLU A 163 3.53 26.31 17.26
C GLU A 163 2.74 25.26 16.47
N GLU A 164 3.37 24.60 15.52
CA GLU A 164 2.72 23.68 14.59
C GLU A 164 3.14 22.22 14.84
N PRO A 165 2.33 21.43 15.56
CA PRO A 165 2.69 20.08 15.98
C PRO A 165 3.07 19.17 14.80
N GLN A 166 2.37 19.26 13.68
CA GLN A 166 2.57 18.40 12.52
C GLN A 166 4.01 18.37 11.98
N TRP A 167 4.79 19.44 12.21
CA TRP A 167 6.20 19.51 11.82
C TRP A 167 7.14 18.97 12.90
N ALA A 168 6.73 19.03 14.17
CA ALA A 168 7.55 18.60 15.29
C ALA A 168 7.43 17.08 15.58
N LEU A 169 6.27 16.47 15.26
CA LEU A 169 5.97 15.08 15.64
C LEU A 169 7.00 14.04 15.19
N PRO A 170 7.57 14.12 13.97
CA PRO A 170 8.56 13.12 13.54
C PRO A 170 9.81 13.06 14.42
N ALA A 171 10.15 14.14 15.13
CA ALA A 171 11.28 14.19 16.04
C ALA A 171 11.13 13.23 17.24
N ALA A 172 9.89 12.92 17.67
CA ALA A 172 9.63 12.07 18.83
C ALA A 172 10.29 10.70 18.72
N ALA A 173 10.21 10.08 17.55
CA ALA A 173 10.74 8.74 17.33
C ALA A 173 12.27 8.69 17.47
N TRP A 174 12.97 9.63 16.81
CA TRP A 174 14.42 9.70 16.90
C TRP A 174 14.88 10.03 18.32
N SER A 175 14.27 11.06 18.94
CA SER A 175 14.58 11.46 20.30
C SER A 175 14.40 10.29 21.30
N ALA A 176 13.32 9.52 21.15
CA ALA A 176 13.09 8.35 22.00
C ALA A 176 14.06 7.20 21.73
N TYR A 177 14.62 7.10 20.54
CA TYR A 177 15.59 6.07 20.15
C TYR A 177 17.01 6.43 20.55
N SER A 178 17.44 7.65 20.25
CA SER A 178 18.82 8.12 20.46
C SER A 178 19.06 8.72 21.86
N GLY A 179 18.00 9.26 22.49
CA GLY A 179 18.12 10.08 23.68
C GLY A 179 18.45 11.54 23.39
N ASP A 180 18.59 11.96 22.13
CA ASP A 180 18.83 13.36 21.79
C ASP A 180 17.65 14.25 22.22
N PRO A 181 17.87 15.29 23.05
CA PRO A 181 16.77 16.10 23.58
C PRO A 181 16.13 16.98 22.52
N ILE A 182 14.81 17.13 22.59
CA ILE A 182 14.04 18.07 21.80
C ILE A 182 13.96 19.41 22.51
N LEU A 183 14.36 20.48 21.83
CA LEU A 183 14.28 21.86 22.27
C LEU A 183 13.44 22.68 21.27
N TYR A 184 12.87 23.80 21.72
CA TYR A 184 11.96 24.61 20.91
C TYR A 184 12.60 25.94 20.50
N ALA A 185 12.36 26.31 19.23
CA ALA A 185 12.62 27.65 18.71
C ALA A 185 11.39 28.16 17.94
N ASN A 186 11.37 29.41 17.61
CA ASN A 186 10.29 30.08 16.87
C ASN A 186 10.87 30.80 15.64
N GLU A 187 9.97 31.30 14.78
CA GLU A 187 10.36 32.10 13.62
C GLU A 187 11.21 33.34 14.05
N ASP A 188 10.83 33.99 15.14
CA ASP A 188 11.44 35.25 15.62
C ASP A 188 12.79 35.05 16.31
N GLY A 189 13.14 33.81 16.79
CA GLY A 189 14.39 33.58 17.50
C GLY A 189 14.43 32.31 18.33
N VAL A 190 15.55 32.12 18.99
CA VAL A 190 15.78 31.00 19.92
C VAL A 190 15.57 31.48 21.35
N PRO A 191 14.62 30.92 22.11
CA PRO A 191 14.39 31.31 23.51
C PRO A 191 15.64 31.13 24.39
N ASP A 192 15.82 32.03 25.36
CA ASP A 192 16.95 31.98 26.30
C ASP A 192 17.08 30.63 26.99
N ALA A 193 15.95 29.99 27.35
CA ALA A 193 15.94 28.68 27.96
C ALA A 193 16.53 27.57 27.04
N THR A 194 16.25 27.67 25.72
CA THR A 194 16.81 26.74 24.72
C THR A 194 18.32 26.98 24.55
N GLN A 195 18.77 28.24 24.47
CA GLN A 195 20.20 28.55 24.38
C GLN A 195 20.95 28.04 25.60
N GLN A 196 20.43 28.33 26.81
CA GLN A 196 21.02 27.85 28.05
C GLN A 196 21.09 26.35 28.13
N ALA A 197 20.03 25.62 27.69
CA ALA A 197 20.04 24.18 27.67
C ALA A 197 21.12 23.60 26.73
N ILE A 198 21.34 24.20 25.56
CA ILE A 198 22.40 23.80 24.63
C ILE A 198 23.79 23.97 25.26
N GLU A 199 24.00 25.09 25.99
CA GLU A 199 25.25 25.35 26.73
C GLU A 199 25.43 24.36 27.89
N ASP A 200 24.41 24.13 28.71
CA ASP A 200 24.46 23.22 29.86
C ASP A 200 24.72 21.76 29.46
N LEU A 201 24.19 21.36 28.31
CA LEU A 201 24.44 20.04 27.72
C LEU A 201 25.82 19.94 27.08
N ASN A 202 26.49 21.05 26.80
CA ASN A 202 27.70 21.13 26.00
C ASN A 202 27.51 20.44 24.62
N ALA A 203 26.33 20.65 24.00
CA ALA A 203 25.97 20.03 22.73
C ALA A 203 26.94 20.49 21.63
N SER A 204 27.35 19.57 20.78
CA SER A 204 28.30 19.86 19.68
C SER A 204 27.59 20.23 18.39
N HIS A 205 26.33 19.89 18.24
CA HIS A 205 25.55 20.11 17.04
C HIS A 205 24.04 20.19 17.29
N ALA A 206 23.33 20.99 16.49
CA ALA A 206 21.89 21.11 16.52
C ALA A 206 21.25 20.67 15.19
N TYR A 207 20.36 19.69 15.23
CA TYR A 207 19.57 19.29 14.07
C TYR A 207 18.22 20.00 14.11
N VAL A 208 17.95 20.81 13.08
CA VAL A 208 16.73 21.62 12.99
C VAL A 208 15.71 20.90 12.13
N LEU A 209 14.73 20.30 12.79
CA LEU A 209 13.64 19.56 12.15
C LEU A 209 12.41 20.49 12.03
N ALA A 210 12.56 21.52 11.22
CA ALA A 210 11.53 22.51 10.95
C ALA A 210 11.82 23.27 9.65
N PRO A 211 10.80 23.69 8.90
CA PRO A 211 10.98 24.56 7.74
C PRO A 211 11.38 25.99 8.17
N PRO A 212 11.95 26.79 7.25
CA PRO A 212 12.38 28.17 7.55
C PRO A 212 11.28 29.11 8.03
N ASP A 213 10.02 28.82 7.67
CA ASP A 213 8.86 29.60 8.08
C ASP A 213 8.50 29.40 9.56
N LEU A 214 8.94 28.33 10.18
CA LEU A 214 8.71 28.03 11.60
C LEU A 214 9.93 28.30 12.47
N VAL A 215 11.12 28.07 11.94
CA VAL A 215 12.39 28.40 12.60
C VAL A 215 13.28 29.06 11.56
N SER A 216 13.39 30.38 11.58
CA SER A 216 14.09 31.12 10.54
C SER A 216 15.61 30.92 10.58
N ASP A 217 16.30 31.12 9.45
CA ASP A 217 17.76 31.07 9.40
C ASP A 217 18.40 32.16 10.23
N SER A 218 17.70 33.31 10.44
CA SER A 218 18.12 34.35 11.38
C SER A 218 18.11 33.85 12.82
N ALA A 219 17.04 33.13 13.23
CA ALA A 219 16.98 32.50 14.54
C ALA A 219 18.11 31.50 14.76
N LEU A 220 18.42 30.68 13.74
CA LEU A 220 19.51 29.70 13.82
C LEU A 220 20.89 30.35 13.95
N SER A 221 21.07 31.57 13.41
CA SER A 221 22.33 32.30 13.54
C SER A 221 22.63 32.75 14.97
N GLU A 222 21.62 32.73 15.87
CA GLU A 222 21.75 33.02 17.30
C GLU A 222 22.31 31.83 18.09
N LEU A 223 22.27 30.62 17.52
CA LEU A 223 22.81 29.44 18.17
C LEU A 223 24.34 29.48 18.23
N ASN A 224 24.90 29.21 19.40
CA ASN A 224 26.35 29.09 19.60
C ASN A 224 26.91 27.71 19.18
N VAL A 225 26.17 26.98 18.38
CA VAL A 225 26.51 25.63 17.92
C VAL A 225 26.22 25.49 16.43
N GLU A 226 27.02 24.68 15.73
CA GLU A 226 26.75 24.37 14.34
C GLU A 226 25.40 23.67 14.17
N SER A 227 24.64 24.04 13.14
CA SER A 227 23.32 23.48 12.90
C SER A 227 23.14 22.91 11.50
N THR A 228 22.35 21.85 11.40
CA THR A 228 21.94 21.26 10.12
C THR A 228 20.40 21.19 10.07
N ARG A 229 19.83 21.77 9.03
CA ARG A 229 18.38 21.73 8.80
C ARG A 229 18.00 20.50 7.99
N VAL A 230 16.94 19.81 8.43
CA VAL A 230 16.25 18.75 7.69
C VAL A 230 14.78 19.13 7.60
N SER A 231 14.28 19.33 6.38
CA SER A 231 12.91 19.82 6.18
C SER A 231 12.39 19.48 4.79
N GLY A 232 11.14 19.05 4.70
CA GLY A 232 10.38 18.90 3.45
C GLY A 232 9.37 20.01 3.23
N ASP A 233 8.72 20.04 2.08
CA ASP A 233 7.75 21.08 1.67
C ASP A 233 6.38 20.97 2.34
N THR A 234 6.04 19.81 2.87
CA THR A 234 4.80 19.50 3.60
C THR A 234 5.13 18.71 4.86
N PRO A 235 4.27 18.66 5.89
CA PRO A 235 4.53 17.85 7.07
C PRO A 235 4.80 16.36 6.74
N GLN A 236 4.12 15.81 5.74
CA GLN A 236 4.30 14.44 5.30
C GLN A 236 5.64 14.23 4.58
N ALA A 237 6.02 15.15 3.69
CA ALA A 237 7.33 15.13 3.04
C ALA A 237 8.47 15.33 4.05
N HIS A 238 8.25 16.24 5.03
CA HIS A 238 9.20 16.46 6.12
C HIS A 238 9.44 15.19 6.96
N ALA A 239 8.39 14.43 7.27
CA ALA A 239 8.52 13.15 7.97
C ALA A 239 9.35 12.13 7.16
N VAL A 240 9.19 12.12 5.83
CA VAL A 240 9.98 11.27 4.93
C VAL A 240 11.44 11.74 4.88
N GLU A 241 11.70 13.03 4.74
CA GLU A 241 13.07 13.58 4.76
C GLU A 241 13.81 13.23 6.06
N ILE A 242 13.13 13.28 7.22
CA ILE A 242 13.71 12.84 8.50
C ILE A 242 14.00 11.34 8.51
N ALA A 243 13.13 10.53 7.90
CA ALA A 243 13.34 9.09 7.81
C ALA A 243 14.53 8.72 6.90
N GLU A 244 14.76 9.49 5.84
CA GLU A 244 15.87 9.29 4.90
C GLU A 244 17.20 9.90 5.38
N PHE A 245 17.14 10.92 6.20
CA PHE A 245 18.33 11.65 6.65
C PHE A 245 19.25 10.79 7.51
N ARG A 246 20.58 10.91 7.25
CA ARG A 246 21.63 10.30 8.06
C ARG A 246 22.89 11.15 8.06
N ASP A 247 23.40 11.46 9.24
CA ASP A 247 24.75 11.97 9.46
C ASP A 247 25.56 10.90 10.18
N GLU A 248 26.37 10.16 9.41
CA GLU A 248 27.23 9.10 9.97
C GLU A 248 28.31 9.63 10.90
N SER A 249 28.76 10.88 10.68
CA SER A 249 29.86 11.49 11.46
C SER A 249 29.44 11.78 12.90
N ARG A 250 28.15 12.01 13.13
CA ARG A 250 27.57 12.35 14.43
C ARG A 250 26.56 11.31 14.93
N ASP A 251 26.43 10.20 14.21
CA ASP A 251 25.48 9.12 14.50
C ASP A 251 24.03 9.62 14.68
N PHE A 252 23.60 10.54 13.79
CA PHE A 252 22.26 11.11 13.83
C PHE A 252 21.44 10.72 12.60
N GLY A 253 20.16 10.39 12.80
CA GLY A 253 19.18 10.12 11.75
C GLY A 253 19.07 8.65 11.35
N TRP A 254 17.92 8.29 10.75
CA TRP A 254 17.56 6.92 10.42
C TRP A 254 18.33 6.37 9.23
N GLY A 255 18.51 7.17 8.18
CA GLY A 255 19.17 6.77 6.94
C GLY A 255 18.45 5.68 6.18
N ILE A 256 17.12 5.61 6.30
CA ILE A 256 16.32 4.61 5.61
C ILE A 256 16.03 5.11 4.20
N HIS A 257 16.91 4.74 3.29
CA HIS A 257 16.81 5.05 1.86
C HIS A 257 16.18 3.91 1.07
N GLU A 258 16.09 4.14 -0.24
CA GLU A 258 15.66 3.13 -1.19
C GLU A 258 16.34 1.79 -0.99
N ARG A 259 15.52 0.76 -0.79
CA ARG A 259 15.92 -0.64 -0.83
C ARG A 259 17.22 -0.94 -0.14
N ASP A 260 17.33 -0.45 1.05
CA ASP A 260 18.47 -0.82 1.85
C ASP A 260 18.50 -2.34 2.01
N LYS A 261 19.68 -2.90 1.87
CA LYS A 261 19.91 -4.35 1.74
C LYS A 261 19.52 -5.16 2.98
N VAL A 262 19.24 -4.48 4.07
CA VAL A 262 18.94 -5.08 5.38
C VAL A 262 17.60 -4.56 5.84
N GLY A 263 16.52 -5.11 5.33
CA GLY A 263 15.18 -4.79 5.84
C GLY A 263 15.02 -5.13 7.32
N TYR A 264 13.98 -4.71 7.94
CA TYR A 264 13.47 -4.70 9.31
C TYR A 264 13.31 -3.29 9.86
N TYR A 265 12.70 -2.42 9.08
CA TYR A 265 12.29 -1.14 9.63
C TYR A 265 10.87 -1.26 10.16
N ASN A 266 10.63 -0.61 11.29
CA ASN A 266 9.29 -0.41 11.80
C ASN A 266 8.94 1.07 11.58
N PHE A 267 7.82 1.33 10.94
CA PHE A 267 7.32 2.68 10.74
C PHE A 267 6.15 2.95 11.68
N MET A 268 6.06 4.16 12.21
CA MET A 268 4.95 4.62 13.03
C MET A 268 4.07 5.53 12.18
N LEU A 269 2.82 5.16 11.92
CA LEU A 269 1.90 5.94 11.11
C LEU A 269 0.96 6.73 12.00
N VAL A 270 1.04 8.06 11.94
CA VAL A 270 0.36 8.98 12.85
C VAL A 270 -0.46 10.01 12.06
N ASN A 271 -1.63 10.36 12.59
CA ASN A 271 -2.39 11.49 12.12
C ASN A 271 -1.80 12.80 12.71
N PRO A 272 -1.44 13.79 11.88
CA PRO A 272 -0.83 15.03 12.38
C PRO A 272 -1.73 15.86 13.31
N SER A 273 -3.05 15.66 13.25
CA SER A 273 -4.00 16.28 14.18
C SER A 273 -4.01 15.63 15.57
N GLN A 274 -3.31 14.51 15.77
CA GLN A 274 -3.25 13.74 17.01
C GLN A 274 -1.81 13.71 17.58
N PRO A 275 -1.27 14.84 18.08
CA PRO A 275 0.13 14.90 18.52
C PRO A 275 0.46 13.93 19.67
N ARG A 276 -0.53 13.55 20.48
CA ARG A 276 -0.35 12.60 21.59
C ARG A 276 -0.07 11.18 21.10
N ASP A 277 -0.57 10.82 19.93
CA ASP A 277 -0.27 9.53 19.32
C ASP A 277 1.20 9.41 18.91
N ALA A 278 1.80 10.48 18.39
CA ALA A 278 3.23 10.52 18.13
C ALA A 278 4.06 10.30 19.39
N VAL A 279 3.67 10.93 20.51
CA VAL A 279 4.32 10.69 21.80
C VAL A 279 4.12 9.25 22.28
N ALA A 280 2.94 8.67 22.11
CA ALA A 280 2.69 7.28 22.49
C ALA A 280 3.56 6.28 21.70
N THR A 281 3.98 6.61 20.45
CA THR A 281 4.90 5.77 19.67
C THR A 281 6.27 5.64 20.31
N THR A 282 6.67 6.57 21.17
CA THR A 282 7.99 6.55 21.83
C THR A 282 8.22 5.28 22.62
N ASN A 283 7.16 4.69 23.18
CA ASN A 283 7.24 3.40 23.85
C ASN A 283 7.69 2.27 22.91
N LEU A 284 7.32 2.34 21.63
CA LEU A 284 7.63 1.32 20.62
C LEU A 284 9.09 1.40 20.14
N GLN A 285 9.78 2.52 20.39
CA GLN A 285 11.18 2.70 19.99
C GLN A 285 12.13 1.71 20.70
N TRP A 286 11.63 0.99 21.67
CA TRP A 286 12.37 -0.06 22.34
C TRP A 286 12.21 -1.40 21.62
N GLY A 287 13.23 -1.82 20.87
CA GLY A 287 13.25 -3.08 20.10
C GLY A 287 12.37 -3.11 18.84
N LYS A 288 11.63 -2.03 18.57
CA LYS A 288 10.80 -1.85 17.37
C LYS A 288 10.99 -0.45 16.78
N ALA A 289 12.23 0.03 16.85
CA ALA A 289 12.58 1.38 16.45
C ALA A 289 12.31 1.66 14.96
N GLY A 290 11.90 2.89 14.67
CA GLY A 290 11.70 3.38 13.32
C GLY A 290 11.04 4.77 13.29
N PRO A 291 11.09 5.45 12.15
CA PRO A 291 10.59 6.81 12.02
C PRO A 291 9.05 6.89 12.07
N ILE A 292 8.57 8.08 12.43
CA ILE A 292 7.17 8.45 12.29
C ILE A 292 6.93 8.91 10.84
N LEU A 293 5.91 8.35 10.22
CA LEU A 293 5.33 8.80 8.97
C LEU A 293 3.94 9.39 9.23
N LEU A 294 3.51 10.34 8.40
CA LEU A 294 2.25 11.03 8.62
C LEU A 294 1.23 10.68 7.52
N VAL A 295 -0.04 10.52 7.93
CA VAL A 295 -1.20 10.58 7.04
C VAL A 295 -1.68 12.01 6.86
N HIS A 296 -2.71 12.24 6.02
CA HIS A 296 -3.45 13.51 6.03
C HIS A 296 -4.34 13.60 7.29
N GLU A 297 -4.79 14.81 7.63
CA GLU A 297 -5.67 15.05 8.79
C GLU A 297 -6.99 14.26 8.71
N ASP A 298 -7.47 13.95 7.50
CA ASP A 298 -8.65 13.13 7.26
C ASP A 298 -8.37 11.62 7.28
N GLY A 299 -7.17 11.21 7.68
CA GLY A 299 -6.75 9.82 7.75
C GLY A 299 -6.42 9.18 6.40
N SER A 300 -6.49 9.92 5.30
CA SER A 300 -6.12 9.42 3.96
C SER A 300 -4.60 9.34 3.78
N LEU A 301 -4.16 8.45 2.89
CA LEU A 301 -2.75 8.19 2.64
C LEU A 301 -2.16 9.20 1.66
N PRO A 302 -1.16 10.01 2.05
CA PRO A 302 -0.43 10.89 1.15
C PRO A 302 0.42 10.10 0.16
N ALA A 303 0.50 10.59 -1.08
CA ALA A 303 1.32 9.94 -2.11
C ALA A 303 2.80 9.82 -1.69
N VAL A 304 3.36 10.87 -1.07
CA VAL A 304 4.76 10.86 -0.61
C VAL A 304 5.03 9.78 0.44
N THR A 305 4.12 9.58 1.39
CA THR A 305 4.22 8.54 2.43
C THR A 305 4.11 7.14 1.81
N GLU A 306 3.17 6.95 0.88
CA GLU A 306 3.02 5.69 0.17
C GLU A 306 4.22 5.38 -0.72
N ASP A 307 4.71 6.36 -1.47
CA ASP A 307 5.88 6.23 -2.33
C ASP A 307 7.13 5.86 -1.54
N TYR A 308 7.34 6.50 -0.39
CA TYR A 308 8.42 6.16 0.52
C TYR A 308 8.32 4.73 1.06
N ALA A 309 7.13 4.29 1.48
CA ALA A 309 6.91 2.91 1.93
C ALA A 309 7.25 1.88 0.84
N TRP A 310 6.92 2.19 -0.42
CA TRP A 310 7.30 1.39 -1.57
C TRP A 310 8.81 1.38 -1.84
N GLN A 311 9.47 2.52 -1.68
CA GLN A 311 10.89 2.70 -1.97
C GLN A 311 11.79 2.07 -0.91
N SER A 312 11.39 2.15 0.34
CA SER A 312 12.14 1.62 1.49
C SER A 312 12.05 0.10 1.65
N GLN A 313 11.36 -0.60 0.76
CA GLN A 313 11.24 -2.05 0.83
C GLN A 313 12.58 -2.76 0.61
N PRO A 314 12.84 -3.86 1.34
CA PRO A 314 13.96 -4.73 1.03
C PRO A 314 13.81 -5.37 -0.35
N ALA A 315 14.90 -5.54 -1.08
CA ALA A 315 14.89 -6.16 -2.40
C ALA A 315 14.41 -7.61 -2.30
N TRP A 316 13.35 -7.94 -3.04
CA TRP A 316 12.64 -9.22 -2.95
C TRP A 316 13.51 -10.47 -3.12
N PHE A 317 14.59 -10.40 -3.88
CA PHE A 317 15.48 -11.54 -4.12
C PHE A 317 16.77 -11.55 -3.29
N SER A 318 16.98 -10.58 -2.42
CA SER A 318 18.16 -10.50 -1.57
C SER A 318 17.97 -11.13 -0.20
N SER A 319 16.75 -11.57 0.12
CA SER A 319 16.40 -12.16 1.39
C SER A 319 15.67 -13.51 1.20
N PRO A 320 15.62 -14.37 2.23
CA PRO A 320 14.78 -15.57 2.22
C PRO A 320 13.34 -15.23 1.84
N ALA A 321 12.62 -16.18 1.24
CA ALA A 321 11.24 -16.00 0.78
C ALA A 321 10.23 -15.55 1.87
N GLU A 322 10.66 -15.51 3.13
CA GLU A 322 9.86 -15.17 4.31
C GLU A 322 10.23 -13.80 4.91
N GLY A 323 10.88 -12.97 4.14
CA GLY A 323 11.21 -11.62 4.55
C GLY A 323 12.64 -11.45 5.02
N PRO A 324 13.03 -10.27 5.40
CA PRO A 324 12.35 -9.32 6.27
C PRO A 324 11.44 -8.35 5.52
N PHE A 325 10.24 -8.20 5.99
CA PHE A 325 9.33 -7.14 5.57
C PHE A 325 9.42 -5.97 6.54
N ASN A 326 9.18 -4.75 6.04
CA ASN A 326 8.96 -3.62 6.92
C ASN A 326 7.63 -3.82 7.65
N HIS A 327 7.53 -3.31 8.86
CA HIS A 327 6.30 -3.36 9.65
C HIS A 327 5.84 -1.95 9.98
N LEU A 328 4.52 -1.73 10.03
CA LEU A 328 3.94 -0.44 10.43
C LEU A 328 3.09 -0.58 11.68
N PHE A 329 3.12 0.47 12.49
CA PHE A 329 2.24 0.64 13.63
C PHE A 329 1.32 1.83 13.36
N ALA A 330 0.06 1.57 13.02
CA ALA A 330 -0.95 2.60 12.81
C ALA A 330 -1.51 3.05 14.17
N MET A 331 -1.44 4.35 14.43
CA MET A 331 -1.89 4.95 15.68
C MET A 331 -3.28 5.55 15.52
N GLY A 332 -4.12 5.33 16.52
CA GLY A 332 -5.49 5.83 16.54
C GLY A 332 -6.52 4.92 15.85
N PRO A 333 -7.82 5.27 15.97
CA PRO A 333 -8.93 4.59 15.33
C PRO A 333 -8.93 4.77 13.80
N THR A 334 -9.95 4.23 13.15
CA THR A 334 -10.08 4.30 11.68
C THR A 334 -10.40 5.69 11.15
N ASP A 335 -10.84 6.60 12.00
CA ASP A 335 -11.08 7.99 11.65
C ASP A 335 -9.76 8.79 11.61
N ASP A 336 -8.77 8.40 12.41
CA ASP A 336 -7.44 9.02 12.41
C ASP A 336 -6.53 8.46 11.32
N VAL A 337 -6.51 7.14 11.15
CA VAL A 337 -5.80 6.45 10.06
C VAL A 337 -6.78 5.53 9.36
N SER A 338 -7.20 5.88 8.16
CA SER A 338 -8.24 5.15 7.46
C SER A 338 -7.85 3.68 7.18
N TRP A 339 -8.86 2.81 7.08
CA TRP A 339 -8.65 1.42 6.68
C TRP A 339 -8.00 1.29 5.30
N VAL A 340 -8.33 2.20 4.40
CA VAL A 340 -7.76 2.23 3.06
C VAL A 340 -6.26 2.55 3.15
N SER A 341 -5.88 3.53 3.97
CA SER A 341 -4.48 3.89 4.23
C SER A 341 -3.71 2.72 4.81
N GLN A 342 -4.27 2.06 5.84
CA GLN A 342 -3.67 0.88 6.44
C GLN A 342 -3.47 -0.25 5.42
N GLY A 343 -4.49 -0.56 4.62
CA GLY A 343 -4.43 -1.65 3.64
C GLY A 343 -3.47 -1.35 2.49
N ARG A 344 -3.39 -0.10 2.02
CA ARG A 344 -2.43 0.29 0.98
C ARG A 344 -0.99 0.19 1.48
N LEU A 345 -0.74 0.60 2.72
CA LEU A 345 0.59 0.48 3.32
C LEU A 345 0.96 -0.96 3.65
N ASP A 346 0.02 -1.78 4.13
CA ASP A 346 0.24 -3.21 4.32
C ASP A 346 0.73 -3.89 3.03
N TYR A 347 0.11 -3.50 1.92
CA TYR A 347 0.54 -3.95 0.59
C TYR A 347 1.88 -3.33 0.17
N ALA A 348 2.09 -2.03 0.45
CA ALA A 348 3.29 -1.31 0.08
C ALA A 348 4.54 -1.89 0.74
N VAL A 349 4.46 -2.31 2.00
CA VAL A 349 5.61 -2.86 2.74
C VAL A 349 5.86 -4.35 2.48
N GLU A 350 4.87 -5.07 1.94
CA GLU A 350 4.99 -6.49 1.62
C GLU A 350 5.55 -6.75 0.22
N ILE A 351 5.12 -5.99 -0.78
CA ILE A 351 5.38 -6.28 -2.20
C ILE A 351 6.17 -5.16 -2.85
N THR A 352 7.32 -5.53 -3.39
CA THR A 352 8.17 -4.61 -4.15
C THR A 352 7.48 -4.19 -5.45
N GLN A 353 7.18 -2.90 -5.62
CA GLN A 353 6.66 -2.33 -6.88
C GLN A 353 7.71 -1.45 -7.57
N TYR A 354 7.68 -1.46 -8.91
CA TYR A 354 8.48 -0.52 -9.68
C TYR A 354 7.83 0.86 -9.65
N ARG A 355 8.59 1.86 -9.22
CA ARG A 355 8.26 3.28 -9.40
C ARG A 355 9.45 4.01 -10.00
N HIS A 356 9.16 4.89 -10.94
CA HIS A 356 10.18 5.74 -11.54
C HIS A 356 10.39 6.97 -10.65
N GLN A 357 11.65 7.21 -10.30
CA GLN A 357 12.05 8.43 -9.61
C GLN A 357 12.49 9.47 -10.63
N GLY A 358 11.83 10.59 -10.65
CA GLY A 358 12.17 11.73 -11.51
C GLY A 358 10.95 12.40 -12.13
N ALA A 359 11.14 13.63 -12.57
CA ALA A 359 10.08 14.39 -13.26
C ALA A 359 9.80 13.78 -14.63
N GLY A 360 8.55 13.39 -14.87
CA GLY A 360 8.08 12.86 -16.16
C GLY A 360 8.08 11.33 -16.24
N LEU A 361 7.82 10.81 -17.43
CA LEU A 361 7.76 9.37 -17.68
C LEU A 361 9.15 8.82 -18.03
N SER A 362 9.49 7.66 -17.49
CA SER A 362 10.65 6.89 -17.94
C SER A 362 10.51 6.47 -19.42
N PRO A 363 11.59 6.03 -20.08
CA PRO A 363 11.48 5.50 -21.46
C PRO A 363 10.51 4.33 -21.58
N LEU A 364 10.45 3.44 -20.58
CA LEU A 364 9.52 2.29 -20.55
C LEU A 364 8.08 2.74 -20.34
N GLU A 365 7.84 3.69 -19.46
CA GLU A 365 6.51 4.28 -19.24
C GLU A 365 6.04 5.04 -20.45
N SER A 366 6.93 5.76 -21.14
CA SER A 366 6.62 6.43 -22.40
C SER A 366 6.21 5.42 -23.49
N LEU A 367 6.90 4.29 -23.61
CA LEU A 367 6.53 3.21 -24.51
C LEU A 367 5.17 2.59 -24.12
N ALA A 368 4.93 2.38 -22.84
CA ALA A 368 3.64 1.89 -22.34
C ALA A 368 2.51 2.87 -22.65
N ALA A 369 2.72 4.17 -22.44
CA ALA A 369 1.74 5.21 -22.76
C ALA A 369 1.40 5.24 -24.27
N ILE A 370 2.41 5.15 -25.13
CA ILE A 370 2.22 5.05 -26.59
C ILE A 370 1.43 3.78 -26.93
N TRP A 371 1.75 2.66 -26.31
CA TRP A 371 1.04 1.40 -26.51
C TRP A 371 -0.42 1.49 -26.08
N VAL A 372 -0.71 2.08 -24.92
CA VAL A 372 -2.08 2.31 -24.43
C VAL A 372 -2.86 3.21 -25.39
N ALA A 373 -2.23 4.29 -25.90
CA ALA A 373 -2.86 5.14 -26.90
C ALA A 373 -3.22 4.38 -28.18
N PHE A 374 -2.32 3.56 -28.71
CA PHE A 374 -2.59 2.68 -29.85
C PHE A 374 -3.67 1.63 -29.54
N SER A 375 -3.73 1.13 -28.33
CA SER A 375 -4.76 0.18 -27.88
C SER A 375 -6.15 0.82 -27.90
N LEU A 376 -6.28 2.03 -27.38
CA LEU A 376 -7.53 2.81 -27.39
C LEU A 376 -7.98 3.16 -28.79
N LEU A 377 -7.07 3.67 -29.62
CA LEU A 377 -7.36 3.99 -31.03
C LEU A 377 -7.72 2.74 -31.82
N GLY A 378 -6.99 1.64 -31.63
CA GLY A 378 -7.24 0.37 -32.28
C GLY A 378 -8.59 -0.24 -31.90
N ALA A 379 -8.95 -0.23 -30.61
CA ALA A 379 -10.24 -0.70 -30.13
C ALA A 379 -11.40 0.13 -30.70
N SER A 380 -11.24 1.46 -30.70
CA SER A 380 -12.21 2.38 -31.29
C SER A 380 -12.38 2.16 -32.81
N PHE A 381 -11.26 1.95 -33.50
CA PHE A 381 -11.28 1.61 -34.92
C PHE A 381 -12.00 0.28 -35.19
N VAL A 382 -11.69 -0.77 -34.42
CA VAL A 382 -12.36 -2.08 -34.55
C VAL A 382 -13.86 -1.92 -34.38
N PHE A 383 -14.28 -1.21 -33.31
CA PHE A 383 -15.69 -0.96 -33.04
C PHE A 383 -16.38 -0.23 -34.19
N ALA A 384 -15.80 0.86 -34.70
CA ALA A 384 -16.37 1.62 -35.82
C ALA A 384 -16.37 0.82 -37.13
N HIS A 385 -15.27 0.12 -37.43
CA HIS A 385 -15.13 -0.66 -38.65
C HIS A 385 -16.12 -1.83 -38.69
N THR A 386 -16.35 -2.53 -37.61
CA THR A 386 -17.33 -3.63 -37.53
C THR A 386 -18.74 -3.10 -37.78
N ARG A 387 -19.11 -1.96 -37.20
CA ARG A 387 -20.42 -1.33 -37.38
C ARG A 387 -20.68 -0.86 -38.79
N GLN A 388 -19.65 -0.35 -39.46
CA GLN A 388 -19.78 0.26 -40.80
C GLN A 388 -19.57 -0.73 -41.95
N ARG A 389 -18.65 -1.67 -41.77
CA ARG A 389 -18.18 -2.55 -42.86
C ARG A 389 -18.57 -4.01 -42.70
N LEU A 390 -18.97 -4.43 -41.52
CA LEU A 390 -19.36 -5.80 -41.21
C LEU A 390 -20.69 -5.81 -40.42
N PRO A 391 -21.77 -5.27 -40.98
CA PRO A 391 -23.05 -5.14 -40.26
C PRO A 391 -23.65 -6.51 -39.86
N GLU A 392 -23.23 -7.59 -40.53
CA GLU A 392 -23.64 -8.97 -40.21
C GLU A 392 -22.95 -9.52 -38.93
N MET A 393 -21.89 -8.83 -38.43
CA MET A 393 -21.22 -9.23 -37.21
C MET A 393 -22.10 -8.92 -36.01
N ASN A 394 -22.31 -9.93 -35.17
CA ASN A 394 -23.09 -9.74 -33.97
C ASN A 394 -22.37 -8.85 -32.92
N ASP A 395 -23.16 -8.24 -32.06
CA ASP A 395 -22.66 -7.31 -31.04
C ASP A 395 -21.64 -7.92 -30.09
N TRP A 396 -21.80 -9.20 -29.75
CA TRP A 396 -20.87 -9.92 -28.86
C TRP A 396 -19.49 -10.09 -29.47
N THR A 397 -19.45 -10.44 -30.75
CA THR A 397 -18.19 -10.59 -31.49
C THR A 397 -17.50 -9.24 -31.65
N THR A 398 -18.28 -8.18 -31.99
CA THR A 398 -17.76 -6.80 -32.05
C THR A 398 -17.15 -6.37 -30.73
N MET A 399 -17.86 -6.60 -29.62
CA MET A 399 -17.38 -6.24 -28.29
C MET A 399 -16.12 -7.05 -27.91
N ALA A 400 -16.12 -8.36 -28.15
CA ALA A 400 -14.96 -9.20 -27.84
C ALA A 400 -13.70 -8.74 -28.58
N TRP A 401 -13.82 -8.39 -29.87
CA TRP A 401 -12.70 -7.88 -30.65
C TRP A 401 -12.23 -6.50 -30.21
N SER A 402 -13.15 -5.62 -29.85
CA SER A 402 -12.81 -4.29 -29.33
C SER A 402 -12.07 -4.41 -27.99
N LEU A 403 -12.55 -5.24 -27.07
CA LEU A 403 -11.90 -5.52 -25.79
C LEU A 403 -10.54 -6.23 -25.97
N PHE A 404 -10.47 -7.19 -26.89
CA PHE A 404 -9.22 -7.88 -27.20
C PHE A 404 -8.15 -6.90 -27.75
N THR A 405 -8.57 -5.98 -28.64
CA THR A 405 -7.69 -4.95 -29.17
C THR A 405 -7.33 -3.92 -28.13
N LEU A 406 -8.23 -3.59 -27.20
CA LEU A 406 -7.94 -2.71 -26.09
C LEU A 406 -6.82 -3.28 -25.19
N VAL A 407 -6.83 -4.59 -24.94
CA VAL A 407 -5.83 -5.26 -24.11
C VAL A 407 -4.52 -5.47 -24.87
N LEU A 408 -4.56 -5.93 -26.11
CA LEU A 408 -3.38 -6.32 -26.87
C LEU A 408 -2.94 -5.32 -27.95
N GLY A 409 -3.56 -4.16 -28.01
CA GLY A 409 -3.16 -3.03 -28.85
C GLY A 409 -2.96 -3.36 -30.32
N PRO A 410 -1.81 -2.96 -30.90
CA PRO A 410 -1.46 -3.21 -32.30
C PRO A 410 -1.52 -4.69 -32.72
N PHE A 411 -1.17 -5.61 -31.80
CA PHE A 411 -1.28 -7.05 -32.07
C PHE A 411 -2.75 -7.48 -32.22
N GLY A 412 -3.63 -6.97 -31.36
CA GLY A 412 -5.06 -7.21 -31.44
C GLY A 412 -5.66 -6.72 -32.76
N LEU A 413 -5.27 -5.50 -33.16
CA LEU A 413 -5.69 -4.90 -34.43
C LEU A 413 -5.20 -5.71 -35.64
N ALA A 414 -3.94 -6.14 -35.63
CA ALA A 414 -3.36 -6.96 -36.69
C ALA A 414 -4.10 -8.30 -36.85
N LEU A 415 -4.37 -8.99 -35.71
CA LEU A 415 -5.09 -10.25 -35.74
C LEU A 415 -6.55 -10.09 -36.19
N TYR A 416 -7.22 -9.01 -35.76
CA TYR A 416 -8.54 -8.64 -36.26
C TYR A 416 -8.51 -8.45 -37.78
N TRP A 417 -7.57 -7.66 -38.30
CA TRP A 417 -7.42 -7.40 -39.73
C TRP A 417 -7.18 -8.66 -40.53
N LEU A 418 -6.27 -9.52 -40.10
CA LEU A 418 -5.99 -10.84 -40.69
C LEU A 418 -7.23 -11.76 -40.67
N SER A 419 -8.10 -11.62 -39.70
CA SER A 419 -9.28 -12.44 -39.53
C SER A 419 -10.42 -12.10 -40.49
N TYR A 420 -10.50 -10.84 -40.93
CA TYR A 420 -11.65 -10.38 -41.72
C TYR A 420 -11.28 -9.83 -43.09
N ARG A 421 -10.08 -9.32 -43.30
CA ARG A 421 -9.69 -8.71 -44.59
C ARG A 421 -9.72 -9.75 -45.74
N GLY A 422 -10.50 -9.45 -46.81
CA GLY A 422 -10.55 -10.25 -48.01
C GLY A 422 -11.07 -11.68 -47.82
N ARG A 423 -11.78 -11.97 -46.72
CA ARG A 423 -12.35 -13.29 -46.45
C ARG A 423 -13.74 -13.43 -47.01
N GLN A 424 -14.05 -14.62 -47.53
CA GLN A 424 -15.39 -14.94 -48.00
C GLN A 424 -16.31 -15.19 -46.81
N ILE A 425 -17.49 -14.59 -46.86
CA ILE A 425 -18.59 -14.86 -45.93
C ILE A 425 -19.50 -15.87 -46.59
N VAL A 426 -19.76 -16.98 -45.90
CA VAL A 426 -20.65 -18.05 -46.39
C VAL A 426 -21.82 -18.13 -45.42
N SER A 427 -23.03 -18.06 -45.97
CA SER A 427 -24.25 -18.29 -45.17
C SER A 427 -24.40 -19.77 -44.88
N THR A 428 -24.58 -20.12 -43.64
CA THR A 428 -24.84 -21.48 -43.15
C THR A 428 -26.16 -21.54 -42.41
N GLU A 429 -26.71 -22.73 -42.17
CA GLU A 429 -27.94 -22.92 -41.36
C GLU A 429 -27.80 -22.33 -39.93
N GLN A 430 -26.57 -22.13 -39.48
CA GLN A 430 -26.24 -21.56 -38.16
C GLN A 430 -25.86 -20.06 -38.25
N GLY A 431 -26.16 -19.39 -39.35
CA GLY A 431 -25.83 -17.99 -39.61
C GLY A 431 -24.59 -17.78 -40.48
N PRO A 432 -24.22 -16.50 -40.75
CA PRO A 432 -23.08 -16.17 -41.58
C PRO A 432 -21.76 -16.56 -40.91
N ARG A 433 -20.84 -17.13 -41.69
CA ARG A 433 -19.52 -17.57 -41.23
C ARG A 433 -18.42 -17.08 -42.16
N VAL A 434 -17.29 -16.69 -41.56
CA VAL A 434 -16.07 -16.36 -42.30
C VAL A 434 -15.23 -17.60 -42.51
N LEU A 435 -14.86 -17.87 -43.78
CA LEU A 435 -13.94 -18.97 -44.10
C LEU A 435 -12.53 -18.58 -43.71
N ARG A 436 -11.98 -19.33 -42.75
CA ARG A 436 -10.62 -19.14 -42.23
C ARG A 436 -9.86 -20.47 -42.14
N PRO A 437 -8.53 -20.45 -42.37
CA PRO A 437 -7.72 -21.62 -42.09
C PRO A 437 -7.78 -22.01 -40.58
N TYR A 438 -7.55 -23.24 -40.28
CA TYR A 438 -7.72 -23.78 -38.90
C TYR A 438 -6.97 -22.98 -37.83
N TRP A 439 -5.71 -22.63 -38.12
CA TRP A 439 -4.89 -21.87 -37.17
C TRP A 439 -5.52 -20.50 -36.85
N LEU A 440 -6.10 -19.83 -37.84
CA LEU A 440 -6.74 -18.53 -37.66
C LEU A 440 -8.10 -18.66 -36.95
N ARG A 441 -8.83 -19.76 -37.19
CA ARG A 441 -10.05 -20.09 -36.43
C ARG A 441 -9.74 -20.27 -34.95
N ALA A 442 -8.65 -20.99 -34.62
CA ALA A 442 -8.17 -21.17 -33.26
C ALA A 442 -7.75 -19.83 -32.62
N ALA A 443 -6.99 -19.01 -33.35
CA ALA A 443 -6.57 -17.68 -32.90
C ALA A 443 -7.78 -16.76 -32.64
N THR A 444 -8.76 -16.71 -33.55
CA THR A 444 -10.00 -15.95 -33.37
C THR A 444 -10.78 -16.40 -32.14
N ALA A 445 -10.90 -17.72 -31.96
CA ALA A 445 -11.57 -18.27 -30.78
C ALA A 445 -10.85 -17.91 -29.47
N THR A 446 -9.52 -17.84 -29.50
CA THR A 446 -8.71 -17.39 -28.36
C THR A 446 -8.91 -15.88 -28.12
N ALA A 447 -8.89 -15.07 -29.19
CA ALA A 447 -9.10 -13.64 -29.10
C ALA A 447 -10.45 -13.27 -28.47
N ILE A 448 -11.54 -13.95 -28.88
CA ILE A 448 -12.87 -13.75 -28.27
C ILE A 448 -12.85 -14.13 -26.78
N GLY A 449 -12.18 -15.23 -26.42
CA GLY A 449 -12.04 -15.63 -25.00
C GLY A 449 -11.29 -14.60 -24.16
N ILE A 450 -10.18 -14.09 -24.67
CA ILE A 450 -9.37 -13.06 -23.98
C ILE A 450 -10.12 -11.74 -23.95
N GLY A 451 -10.83 -11.35 -25.02
CA GLY A 451 -11.63 -10.14 -25.06
C GLY A 451 -12.65 -10.09 -23.91
N PHE A 452 -13.21 -11.21 -23.50
CA PHE A 452 -14.12 -11.26 -22.36
C PHE A 452 -13.40 -11.55 -21.03
N ALA A 453 -12.72 -12.68 -20.93
CA ALA A 453 -12.12 -13.09 -19.68
C ALA A 453 -10.87 -12.28 -19.30
N GLY A 454 -9.98 -12.03 -20.27
CA GLY A 454 -8.73 -11.30 -20.02
C GLY A 454 -8.99 -9.85 -19.64
N SER A 455 -9.88 -9.16 -20.38
CA SER A 455 -10.25 -7.77 -20.03
C SER A 455 -10.93 -7.68 -18.66
N THR A 456 -11.76 -8.67 -18.31
CA THR A 456 -12.39 -8.71 -16.97
C THR A 456 -11.36 -8.98 -15.87
N MET A 457 -10.38 -9.85 -16.11
CA MET A 457 -9.29 -10.09 -15.15
C MET A 457 -8.49 -8.81 -14.88
N ILE A 458 -8.08 -8.12 -15.94
CA ILE A 458 -7.32 -6.87 -15.84
C ILE A 458 -8.16 -5.79 -15.13
N ALA A 459 -9.41 -5.62 -15.53
CA ALA A 459 -10.30 -4.63 -14.91
C ALA A 459 -10.58 -4.97 -13.43
N THR A 460 -10.77 -6.24 -13.08
CA THR A 460 -10.99 -6.66 -11.69
C THR A 460 -9.74 -6.41 -10.86
N GLY A 461 -8.56 -6.79 -11.34
CA GLY A 461 -7.29 -6.55 -10.67
C GLY A 461 -7.07 -5.05 -10.42
N PHE A 462 -7.24 -4.23 -11.45
CA PHE A 462 -7.12 -2.77 -11.35
C PHE A 462 -8.09 -2.18 -10.31
N LEU A 463 -9.38 -2.57 -10.36
CA LEU A 463 -10.38 -2.05 -9.44
C LEU A 463 -10.12 -2.49 -7.98
N LEU A 464 -9.70 -3.73 -7.77
CA LEU A 464 -9.36 -4.20 -6.42
C LEU A 464 -8.21 -3.40 -5.83
N ASN A 465 -7.17 -3.14 -6.61
CA ASN A 465 -6.05 -2.32 -6.18
C ASN A 465 -6.48 -0.85 -5.98
N TYR A 466 -7.15 -0.27 -6.97
CA TYR A 466 -7.58 1.14 -6.94
C TYR A 466 -8.44 1.48 -5.72
N PHE A 467 -9.35 0.59 -5.35
CA PHE A 467 -10.17 0.78 -4.15
C PHE A 467 -9.45 0.37 -2.86
N GLY A 468 -8.16 0.00 -2.94
CA GLY A 468 -7.44 -0.49 -1.77
C GLY A 468 -8.24 -1.60 -1.07
N ILE A 469 -8.99 -2.43 -1.87
CA ILE A 469 -9.63 -3.61 -1.28
C ILE A 469 -8.47 -4.48 -0.84
N PRO A 470 -8.08 -4.30 0.40
CA PRO A 470 -6.72 -4.55 0.71
C PRO A 470 -6.52 -6.01 0.89
N MET A 471 -5.38 -6.36 0.52
CA MET A 471 -4.78 -7.62 0.83
C MET A 471 -4.96 -8.03 2.30
N PHE A 472 -5.18 -7.09 3.23
CA PHE A 472 -5.41 -7.42 4.63
C PHE A 472 -6.74 -8.15 4.89
N VAL A 473 -7.80 -7.93 4.10
CA VAL A 473 -8.99 -8.80 4.15
C VAL A 473 -8.61 -10.23 3.81
N LEU A 474 -7.64 -10.35 2.92
CA LEU A 474 -7.17 -11.60 2.39
C LEU A 474 -6.07 -12.20 3.24
N ASN A 475 -5.31 -11.38 3.96
CA ASN A 475 -4.30 -11.79 4.92
C ASN A 475 -4.90 -12.20 6.29
N GLY A 476 -6.14 -11.82 6.54
CA GLY A 476 -6.87 -12.20 7.72
C GLY A 476 -7.16 -13.71 7.78
N PRO A 477 -8.45 -14.10 7.80
CA PRO A 477 -8.84 -15.50 8.05
C PRO A 477 -8.43 -16.47 6.94
N LEU A 478 -8.02 -15.96 5.78
CA LEU A 478 -7.64 -16.77 4.63
C LEU A 478 -6.12 -16.92 4.47
N PHE A 479 -5.30 -16.39 5.39
CA PHE A 479 -3.84 -16.45 5.31
C PHE A 479 -3.31 -17.89 5.21
N TRP A 480 -4.00 -18.87 5.78
CA TRP A 480 -3.68 -20.27 5.72
C TRP A 480 -3.83 -20.91 4.32
N LEU A 481 -4.51 -20.21 3.38
CA LEU A 481 -4.61 -20.64 1.97
C LEU A 481 -3.37 -20.28 1.14
N GLY A 482 -2.43 -19.57 1.72
CA GLY A 482 -1.21 -19.11 1.05
C GLY A 482 -0.96 -17.62 1.28
N ASN A 483 0.02 -17.06 0.56
CA ASN A 483 0.26 -15.63 0.65
C ASN A 483 -0.89 -14.82 0.02
N ALA A 484 -1.01 -13.57 0.39
CA ALA A 484 -2.05 -12.65 -0.05
C ALA A 484 -2.17 -12.54 -1.57
N MET A 485 -1.04 -12.58 -2.29
CA MET A 485 -1.02 -12.56 -3.74
C MET A 485 -1.76 -13.76 -4.34
N THR A 486 -1.57 -14.96 -3.78
CA THR A 486 -2.28 -16.18 -4.23
C THR A 486 -3.78 -16.04 -4.06
N VAL A 487 -4.23 -15.51 -2.93
CA VAL A 487 -5.66 -15.30 -2.65
C VAL A 487 -6.25 -14.23 -3.56
N LEU A 488 -5.53 -13.12 -3.78
CA LEU A 488 -5.94 -12.08 -4.71
C LEU A 488 -6.10 -12.62 -6.14
N ILE A 489 -5.13 -13.38 -6.64
CA ILE A 489 -5.18 -14.03 -7.94
C ILE A 489 -6.41 -14.96 -8.03
N ALA A 490 -6.69 -15.72 -6.97
CA ALA A 490 -7.86 -16.59 -6.92
C ALA A 490 -9.18 -15.81 -7.00
N ILE A 491 -9.29 -14.68 -6.29
CA ILE A 491 -10.47 -13.80 -6.35
C ILE A 491 -10.64 -13.20 -7.73
N VAL A 492 -9.57 -12.61 -8.30
CA VAL A 492 -9.59 -12.07 -9.65
C VAL A 492 -10.03 -13.14 -10.65
N TYR A 493 -9.51 -14.36 -10.52
CA TYR A 493 -9.91 -15.50 -11.37
C TYR A 493 -11.39 -15.83 -11.22
N VAL A 494 -11.89 -15.98 -9.98
CA VAL A 494 -13.29 -16.35 -9.72
C VAL A 494 -14.25 -15.27 -10.23
N VAL A 495 -13.98 -14.00 -9.94
CA VAL A 495 -14.80 -12.88 -10.41
C VAL A 495 -14.81 -12.83 -11.94
N ALA A 496 -13.64 -12.89 -12.57
CA ALA A 496 -13.52 -12.86 -14.02
C ALA A 496 -14.20 -14.09 -14.66
N PHE A 497 -14.11 -15.27 -14.04
CA PHE A 497 -14.81 -16.47 -14.47
C PHE A 497 -16.34 -16.27 -14.44
N LEU A 498 -16.88 -15.79 -13.33
CA LEU A 498 -18.32 -15.57 -13.18
C LEU A 498 -18.83 -14.52 -14.16
N VAL A 499 -18.13 -13.40 -14.29
CA VAL A 499 -18.52 -12.35 -15.23
C VAL A 499 -18.42 -12.85 -16.68
N SER A 500 -17.31 -13.49 -17.05
CA SER A 500 -17.12 -14.05 -18.39
C SER A 500 -18.19 -15.10 -18.72
N TRP A 501 -18.52 -15.95 -17.77
CA TRP A 501 -19.52 -17.01 -17.96
C TRP A 501 -20.95 -16.47 -18.00
N LEU A 502 -21.37 -15.75 -16.95
CA LEU A 502 -22.77 -15.35 -16.74
C LEU A 502 -23.15 -14.16 -17.63
N VAL A 503 -22.26 -13.16 -17.75
CA VAL A 503 -22.55 -11.90 -18.44
C VAL A 503 -22.29 -12.01 -19.93
N PHE A 504 -21.22 -12.70 -20.33
CA PHE A 504 -20.81 -12.73 -21.74
C PHE A 504 -21.17 -14.04 -22.45
N HIS A 505 -20.75 -15.21 -21.93
CA HIS A 505 -20.85 -16.46 -22.67
C HIS A 505 -22.28 -17.01 -22.72
N ILE A 506 -23.07 -16.93 -21.66
CA ILE A 506 -24.45 -17.41 -21.68
C ILE A 506 -25.27 -16.64 -22.72
N PRO A 507 -25.34 -15.30 -22.70
CA PRO A 507 -26.09 -14.55 -23.69
C PRO A 507 -25.56 -14.75 -25.13
N MET A 508 -24.21 -14.72 -25.28
CA MET A 508 -23.60 -14.95 -26.59
C MET A 508 -23.99 -16.32 -27.19
N LEU A 509 -23.96 -17.40 -26.40
CA LEU A 509 -24.32 -18.74 -26.86
C LEU A 509 -25.81 -18.86 -27.16
N LYS A 510 -26.66 -18.17 -26.42
CA LYS A 510 -28.10 -18.10 -26.73
C LYS A 510 -28.35 -17.41 -28.06
N ASP A 511 -27.68 -16.27 -28.30
CA ASP A 511 -27.89 -15.47 -29.50
C ASP A 511 -27.24 -16.12 -30.73
N THR A 512 -26.04 -16.72 -30.60
CA THR A 512 -25.29 -17.26 -31.75
C THR A 512 -25.59 -18.72 -32.08
N GLN A 513 -26.08 -19.50 -31.12
CA GLN A 513 -26.34 -20.95 -31.30
C GLN A 513 -27.79 -21.35 -30.97
N ALA A 514 -28.64 -20.39 -30.70
CA ALA A 514 -30.06 -20.61 -30.35
C ALA A 514 -30.28 -21.64 -29.21
N LEU A 515 -29.32 -21.68 -28.24
CA LEU A 515 -29.40 -22.60 -27.11
C LEU A 515 -30.36 -22.06 -26.05
N ASP A 516 -31.03 -22.96 -25.34
CA ASP A 516 -31.74 -22.59 -24.11
C ASP A 516 -30.75 -22.17 -23.02
N THR A 517 -31.24 -21.54 -21.97
CA THR A 517 -30.40 -20.97 -20.91
C THR A 517 -29.59 -22.06 -20.17
N SER A 518 -30.14 -23.25 -19.95
CA SER A 518 -29.47 -24.34 -19.25
C SER A 518 -28.34 -24.95 -20.09
N ALA A 519 -28.59 -25.19 -21.39
CA ALA A 519 -27.59 -25.70 -22.30
C ALA A 519 -26.45 -24.66 -22.52
N ALA A 520 -26.82 -23.38 -22.69
CA ALA A 520 -25.88 -22.28 -22.82
C ALA A 520 -25.00 -22.15 -21.55
N ALA A 521 -25.59 -22.27 -20.35
CA ALA A 521 -24.86 -22.21 -19.10
C ALA A 521 -23.86 -23.38 -18.95
N LYS A 522 -24.29 -24.61 -19.18
CA LYS A 522 -23.43 -25.80 -19.09
C LYS A 522 -22.29 -25.75 -20.10
N LYS A 523 -22.59 -25.36 -21.36
CA LYS A 523 -21.59 -25.25 -22.41
C LYS A 523 -20.63 -24.07 -22.16
N GLY A 524 -21.17 -22.93 -21.76
CA GLY A 524 -20.40 -21.73 -21.43
C GLY A 524 -19.42 -21.97 -20.29
N ALA A 525 -19.85 -22.60 -19.19
CA ALA A 525 -18.98 -22.91 -18.06
C ALA A 525 -17.74 -23.74 -18.48
N LYS A 526 -17.95 -24.78 -19.29
CA LYS A 526 -16.84 -25.62 -19.79
C LYS A 526 -15.87 -24.84 -20.69
N ILE A 527 -16.41 -24.01 -21.58
CA ILE A 527 -15.60 -23.18 -22.49
C ILE A 527 -14.77 -22.19 -21.68
N VAL A 528 -15.41 -21.47 -20.76
CA VAL A 528 -14.74 -20.46 -19.94
C VAL A 528 -13.70 -21.11 -19.04
N ALA A 529 -14.03 -22.19 -18.34
CA ALA A 529 -13.09 -22.89 -17.46
C ALA A 529 -11.80 -23.27 -18.19
N VAL A 530 -11.90 -23.99 -19.31
CA VAL A 530 -10.72 -24.48 -20.05
C VAL A 530 -9.94 -23.33 -20.70
N SER A 531 -10.66 -22.41 -21.35
CA SER A 531 -10.02 -21.30 -22.09
C SER A 531 -9.37 -20.31 -21.13
N MET A 532 -10.07 -19.93 -20.07
CA MET A 532 -9.59 -18.95 -19.10
C MET A 532 -8.42 -19.49 -18.28
N THR A 533 -8.49 -20.76 -17.80
CA THR A 533 -7.36 -21.38 -17.09
C THR A 533 -6.10 -21.37 -17.95
N SER A 534 -6.20 -21.72 -19.24
CA SER A 534 -5.04 -21.70 -20.13
C SER A 534 -4.46 -20.30 -20.36
N VAL A 535 -5.31 -19.27 -20.43
CA VAL A 535 -4.88 -17.86 -20.49
C VAL A 535 -4.21 -17.46 -19.19
N SER A 536 -4.81 -17.76 -18.03
CA SER A 536 -4.29 -17.42 -16.72
C SER A 536 -2.91 -18.05 -16.44
N VAL A 537 -2.75 -19.34 -16.76
CA VAL A 537 -1.44 -20.02 -16.66
C VAL A 537 -0.39 -19.32 -17.52
N GLY A 538 -0.74 -18.93 -18.73
CA GLY A 538 0.16 -18.20 -19.63
C GLY A 538 0.48 -16.79 -19.11
N MET A 539 -0.51 -16.07 -18.57
CA MET A 539 -0.31 -14.75 -17.97
C MET A 539 0.63 -14.83 -16.75
N MET A 540 0.40 -15.78 -15.86
CA MET A 540 1.30 -16.01 -14.70
C MET A 540 2.72 -16.35 -15.16
N GLY A 541 2.87 -17.22 -16.17
CA GLY A 541 4.18 -17.51 -16.76
C GLY A 541 4.85 -16.30 -17.38
N GLY A 542 4.08 -15.44 -18.07
CA GLY A 542 4.56 -14.19 -18.64
C GLY A 542 5.02 -13.20 -17.57
N MET A 543 4.26 -13.03 -16.51
CA MET A 543 4.64 -12.22 -15.36
C MET A 543 5.93 -12.74 -14.72
N TRP A 544 6.01 -14.05 -14.48
CA TRP A 544 7.21 -14.68 -13.93
C TRP A 544 8.45 -14.46 -14.81
N VAL A 545 8.32 -14.56 -16.14
CA VAL A 545 9.42 -14.27 -17.08
C VAL A 545 9.88 -12.81 -16.98
N LEU A 546 8.94 -11.86 -16.88
CA LEU A 546 9.29 -10.44 -16.72
C LEU A 546 10.05 -10.19 -15.40
N MET A 547 9.65 -10.86 -14.33
CA MET A 547 10.35 -10.78 -13.05
C MET A 547 11.77 -11.37 -13.14
N MET A 548 11.98 -12.43 -13.91
CA MET A 548 13.31 -13.02 -14.13
C MET A 548 14.20 -12.19 -15.07
N LEU A 549 13.63 -11.40 -15.97
CA LEU A 549 14.36 -10.59 -16.95
C LEU A 549 14.71 -9.18 -16.45
N ASN A 550 14.84 -8.97 -15.13
CA ASN A 550 15.23 -7.70 -14.53
C ASN A 550 14.19 -6.56 -14.63
N LEU A 551 12.90 -6.88 -14.76
CA LEU A 551 11.89 -6.00 -14.18
C LEU A 551 11.69 -6.51 -12.75
N PRO A 552 12.57 -6.14 -11.79
CA PRO A 552 12.62 -6.74 -10.46
C PRO A 552 11.38 -6.43 -9.65
N MET A 553 10.43 -5.68 -10.23
CA MET A 553 9.26 -5.17 -9.54
C MET A 553 8.08 -5.04 -10.48
N MET A 554 6.92 -5.42 -9.99
CA MET A 554 5.67 -5.11 -10.66
C MET A 554 5.38 -3.61 -10.53
N PRO A 555 5.09 -2.91 -11.63
CA PRO A 555 4.61 -1.52 -11.52
C PRO A 555 3.26 -1.51 -10.81
N GLY A 556 3.03 -0.49 -9.98
CA GLY A 556 1.73 -0.22 -9.36
C GLY A 556 0.66 0.03 -10.43
N ASP A 557 -0.60 -0.13 -10.03
CA ASP A 557 -1.76 0.14 -10.90
C ASP A 557 -1.95 1.63 -11.23
N ASP A 558 -1.32 2.50 -10.47
CA ASP A 558 -1.18 3.93 -10.72
C ASP A 558 -0.13 4.27 -11.79
N ASN A 559 0.76 3.31 -12.12
CA ASN A 559 1.79 3.47 -13.12
C ASN A 559 1.32 2.94 -14.49
N ILE A 560 1.49 3.76 -15.54
CA ILE A 560 1.11 3.38 -16.91
C ILE A 560 1.82 2.10 -17.39
N LEU A 561 3.00 1.79 -16.85
CA LEU A 561 3.76 0.58 -17.17
C LEU A 561 3.01 -0.69 -16.77
N TRP A 562 2.12 -0.63 -15.76
CA TRP A 562 1.27 -1.75 -15.37
C TRP A 562 0.45 -2.30 -16.54
N PHE A 563 -0.13 -1.41 -17.35
CA PHE A 563 -0.87 -1.82 -18.56
C PHE A 563 0.05 -2.49 -19.59
N GLY A 564 1.30 -2.05 -19.70
CA GLY A 564 2.31 -2.68 -20.56
C GLY A 564 2.62 -4.11 -20.10
N VAL A 565 2.83 -4.29 -18.79
CA VAL A 565 3.07 -5.60 -18.18
C VAL A 565 1.85 -6.53 -18.37
N MET A 566 0.64 -6.05 -18.12
CA MET A 566 -0.58 -6.83 -18.31
C MET A 566 -0.79 -7.21 -19.78
N THR A 567 -0.46 -6.32 -20.72
CA THR A 567 -0.48 -6.62 -22.15
C THR A 567 0.49 -7.74 -22.49
N PHE A 568 1.75 -7.65 -22.04
CA PHE A 568 2.75 -8.69 -22.29
C PHE A 568 2.33 -10.03 -21.70
N ALA A 569 1.90 -10.05 -20.44
CA ALA A 569 1.40 -11.24 -19.78
C ALA A 569 0.22 -11.87 -20.55
N THR A 570 -0.71 -11.03 -21.01
CA THR A 570 -1.86 -11.48 -21.82
C THR A 570 -1.43 -12.01 -23.20
N LEU A 571 -0.38 -11.45 -23.81
CA LEU A 571 0.19 -11.97 -25.06
C LEU A 571 0.76 -13.37 -24.87
N VAL A 572 1.51 -13.60 -23.79
CA VAL A 572 1.98 -14.96 -23.42
C VAL A 572 0.78 -15.87 -23.15
N GLY A 573 -0.23 -15.37 -22.43
CA GLY A 573 -1.49 -16.07 -22.21
C GLY A 573 -2.19 -16.45 -23.53
N PHE A 574 -2.18 -15.56 -24.53
CA PHE A 574 -2.70 -15.86 -25.86
C PHE A 574 -1.96 -17.00 -26.53
N VAL A 575 -0.63 -16.98 -26.51
CA VAL A 575 0.21 -18.03 -27.14
C VAL A 575 -0.04 -19.40 -26.50
N ILE A 576 -0.12 -19.48 -25.18
CA ILE A 576 -0.39 -20.73 -24.44
C ILE A 576 -1.83 -21.21 -24.67
N ALA A 577 -2.80 -20.30 -24.67
CA ALA A 577 -4.21 -20.67 -24.84
C ALA A 577 -4.59 -21.00 -26.31
N TRP A 578 -3.82 -20.53 -27.28
CA TRP A 578 -4.10 -20.74 -28.70
C TRP A 578 -4.25 -22.23 -29.07
N PRO A 579 -3.30 -23.14 -28.81
CA PRO A 579 -3.47 -24.56 -29.11
C PRO A 579 -4.64 -25.18 -28.34
N VAL A 580 -4.86 -24.79 -27.08
CA VAL A 580 -5.97 -25.27 -26.26
C VAL A 580 -7.33 -24.89 -26.87
N ASN A 581 -7.48 -23.63 -27.28
CA ASN A 581 -8.69 -23.17 -27.98
C ASN A 581 -8.82 -23.83 -29.36
N GLY A 582 -7.71 -24.14 -30.03
CA GLY A 582 -7.71 -24.93 -31.25
C GLY A 582 -8.34 -26.30 -31.06
N LEU A 583 -8.02 -26.98 -29.97
CA LEU A 583 -8.67 -28.28 -29.61
C LEU A 583 -10.17 -28.09 -29.34
N LEU A 584 -10.58 -27.01 -28.66
CA LEU A 584 -12.00 -26.72 -28.43
C LEU A 584 -12.75 -26.47 -29.77
N VAL A 585 -12.12 -25.76 -30.71
CA VAL A 585 -12.68 -25.52 -32.05
C VAL A 585 -12.78 -26.83 -32.83
N ARG A 586 -11.75 -27.69 -32.78
CA ARG A 586 -11.74 -29.00 -33.44
C ARG A 586 -12.84 -29.94 -32.93
N LYS A 587 -13.14 -29.85 -31.60
CA LYS A 587 -14.21 -30.64 -30.96
C LYS A 587 -15.60 -29.98 -31.09
N ASN A 588 -15.75 -28.92 -31.88
CA ASN A 588 -16.99 -28.16 -32.05
C ASN A 588 -17.58 -27.61 -30.74
N LEU A 589 -16.77 -27.48 -29.70
CA LEU A 589 -17.19 -26.88 -28.42
C LEU A 589 -17.20 -25.36 -28.51
N LYS A 590 -16.25 -24.77 -29.25
CA LYS A 590 -16.12 -23.32 -29.41
C LYS A 590 -16.26 -22.91 -30.87
N PRO A 591 -17.07 -21.89 -31.21
CA PRO A 591 -17.19 -21.41 -32.59
C PRO A 591 -15.90 -20.69 -33.00
N GLY A 592 -15.25 -21.15 -34.05
CA GLY A 592 -14.03 -20.52 -34.59
C GLY A 592 -14.25 -19.70 -35.86
N GLY A 593 -15.49 -19.55 -36.31
CA GLY A 593 -15.81 -18.91 -37.57
C GLY A 593 -17.06 -18.03 -37.56
N ALA A 594 -17.69 -17.81 -36.41
CA ALA A 594 -18.88 -16.96 -36.32
C ALA A 594 -18.53 -15.48 -36.63
N LEU A 595 -19.45 -14.78 -37.28
CA LEU A 595 -19.47 -13.33 -37.47
C LEU A 595 -20.08 -12.63 -36.27
#